data_b1570c9bf99b7910ec161a8c3b221997
#
_entry.id   b1570c9bf99b7910ec161a8c3b221997
#
_cell.length_a   1.000
_cell.length_b   1.000
_cell.length_c   1.000
_cell.angle_alpha   90.00
_cell.angle_beta   90.00
_cell.angle_gamma   90.00
#
_symmetry.space_group_name_H-M   'P 1'
#
loop_
_entity.id
_entity.type
_entity.pdbx_description
1 polymer ?
#
loop_
_entity_poly.entity_id
_entity_poly.type
_entity_poly.pdbx_seq_one_letter_code
_entity_poly.pdbx_strand_id
1 'polypeptide(L)'
;MKRNKNLGWKKVCAAMMAAAMTITMLPVSSMAQTSATAVESGKFSNPVIYADVPDIDIIRVNDTYYMVSTTMHLSPGCPIMKSKDLVNWEIVNYVYDILGDTDAMNLRNGESMYSNGQWAASLQYHNNKYYVAFNSNTTGHAYIYTTDDIENGSWTKTELAKGYHDMALFFDGDTPYIVYGSG
;
A
#
# COMPACT_ATOMS: atom_id res chain seq x y z
N MET A 1 14.23 28.43 71.48
CA MET A 1 13.53 29.19 70.38
C MET A 1 14.27 28.96 69.10
N LYS A 2 13.88 27.93 68.23
CA LYS A 2 14.48 27.61 66.95
C LYS A 2 13.56 28.08 65.88
N ARG A 3 13.97 29.05 65.11
CA ARG A 3 13.23 29.65 63.98
C ARG A 3 13.34 28.74 62.75
N ASN A 4 12.19 28.31 62.24
CA ASN A 4 12.05 27.46 61.08
C ASN A 4 12.25 28.30 59.82
N LYS A 5 13.39 28.10 59.07
CA LYS A 5 13.77 28.86 57.88
C LYS A 5 13.45 28.14 56.54
N ASN A 6 12.49 27.21 56.54
CA ASN A 6 12.23 26.39 55.36
C ASN A 6 10.95 26.70 54.61
N LEU A 7 10.36 27.91 54.77
CA LEU A 7 9.11 28.25 54.12
C LEU A 7 9.26 29.12 52.82
N GLY A 8 10.47 29.54 52.51
CA GLY A 8 10.73 30.44 51.36
C GLY A 8 10.95 29.74 50.02
N TRP A 9 11.48 28.54 50.02
CA TRP A 9 11.92 27.86 48.79
C TRP A 9 10.81 27.11 48.05
N LYS A 10 9.77 26.70 48.77
CA LYS A 10 8.64 25.97 48.13
C LYS A 10 7.73 26.87 47.29
N LYS A 11 7.76 28.17 47.51
CA LYS A 11 6.93 29.13 46.72
C LYS A 11 7.63 29.64 45.45
N VAL A 12 8.98 29.54 45.38
CA VAL A 12 9.73 29.98 44.19
C VAL A 12 9.77 28.89 43.12
N CYS A 13 9.75 27.62 43.50
CA CYS A 13 9.71 26.52 42.53
C CYS A 13 8.35 26.32 41.88
N ALA A 14 7.26 26.77 42.49
CA ALA A 14 5.91 26.66 41.90
C ALA A 14 5.63 27.77 40.85
N ALA A 15 6.36 28.87 40.89
CA ALA A 15 6.18 29.97 39.94
C ALA A 15 7.01 29.80 38.66
N MET A 16 8.02 28.92 38.65
CA MET A 16 8.84 28.66 37.43
C MET A 16 8.37 27.50 36.59
N MET A 17 7.39 26.71 37.03
CA MET A 17 6.83 25.58 36.25
C MET A 17 5.56 25.97 35.46
N ALA A 18 5.08 27.19 35.58
CA ALA A 18 3.89 27.64 34.86
C ALA A 18 4.18 28.44 33.57
N ALA A 19 5.45 28.68 33.25
CA ALA A 19 5.84 29.54 32.13
C ALA A 19 6.46 28.81 30.91
N ALA A 20 6.40 27.49 30.84
CA ALA A 20 7.09 26.73 29.79
C ALA A 20 6.21 25.69 29.08
N MET A 21 4.92 25.98 28.80
CA MET A 21 4.10 25.18 27.91
C MET A 21 3.12 26.02 27.11
N THR A 22 3.61 27.06 26.44
CA THR A 22 2.98 27.51 25.21
C THR A 22 3.79 26.94 24.04
N ILE A 23 3.63 25.64 23.79
CA ILE A 23 3.94 25.09 22.48
C ILE A 23 2.92 25.70 21.55
N THR A 24 3.32 26.76 20.84
CA THR A 24 2.59 27.21 19.65
C THR A 24 2.61 26.05 18.68
N MET A 25 1.50 25.33 18.61
CA MET A 25 1.23 24.46 17.46
C MET A 25 1.15 25.39 16.24
N LEU A 26 2.28 25.54 15.55
CA LEU A 26 2.23 26.03 14.19
C LEU A 26 1.36 25.02 13.43
N PRO A 27 0.36 25.49 12.65
CA PRO A 27 -0.36 24.59 11.79
C PRO A 27 0.69 23.95 10.87
N VAL A 28 0.85 22.64 10.99
CA VAL A 28 1.48 21.87 9.93
C VAL A 28 0.54 22.09 8.75
N SER A 29 0.91 23.01 7.88
CA SER A 29 0.29 23.10 6.58
C SER A 29 0.52 21.73 5.96
N SER A 30 -0.53 20.91 5.92
CA SER A 30 -0.53 19.73 5.08
C SER A 30 -0.09 20.25 3.72
N MET A 31 1.04 19.79 3.24
CA MET A 31 1.37 19.99 1.83
C MET A 31 0.21 19.35 1.08
N ALA A 32 -0.73 20.20 0.66
CA ALA A 32 -1.72 19.79 -0.27
C ALA A 32 -0.95 19.14 -1.42
N GLN A 33 -1.19 17.87 -1.62
CA GLN A 33 -0.80 17.19 -2.83
C GLN A 33 -1.22 18.13 -3.97
N THR A 34 -0.24 18.67 -4.66
CA THR A 34 -0.50 19.60 -5.76
C THR A 34 -1.30 18.78 -6.76
N SER A 35 -2.60 18.99 -6.78
CA SER A 35 -3.48 18.44 -7.81
C SER A 35 -2.82 18.79 -9.13
N ALA A 36 -2.51 17.78 -9.92
CA ALA A 36 -1.98 17.99 -11.26
C ALA A 36 -2.89 19.04 -11.93
N THR A 37 -2.30 20.16 -12.31
CA THR A 37 -2.98 21.20 -13.07
C THR A 37 -3.72 20.53 -14.20
N ALA A 38 -5.00 20.83 -14.37
CA ALA A 38 -5.82 20.29 -15.43
C ALA A 38 -5.05 20.41 -16.75
N VAL A 39 -4.59 19.27 -17.26
CA VAL A 39 -3.87 19.22 -18.51
C VAL A 39 -4.87 19.56 -19.61
N GLU A 40 -4.49 20.44 -20.53
CA GLU A 40 -5.28 20.68 -21.75
C GLU A 40 -5.69 19.34 -22.37
N SER A 41 -6.99 19.20 -22.72
CA SER A 41 -7.57 17.94 -23.17
C SER A 41 -6.68 17.29 -24.25
N GLY A 42 -6.17 16.10 -23.97
CA GLY A 42 -5.36 15.32 -24.89
C GLY A 42 -3.83 15.42 -24.71
N LYS A 43 -3.32 16.13 -23.70
CA LYS A 43 -1.88 16.18 -23.39
C LYS A 43 -1.61 15.74 -21.95
N PHE A 44 -0.52 15.04 -21.74
CA PHE A 44 0.00 14.71 -20.41
C PHE A 44 1.52 14.88 -20.37
N SER A 45 2.10 14.93 -19.17
CA SER A 45 3.54 14.98 -18.95
C SER A 45 4.02 13.73 -18.24
N ASN A 46 5.18 13.22 -18.61
CA ASN A 46 5.85 12.17 -17.85
C ASN A 46 6.73 12.76 -16.74
N PRO A 47 6.85 12.03 -15.58
CA PRO A 47 6.12 10.82 -15.23
C PRO A 47 4.67 11.15 -14.84
N VAL A 48 3.71 10.27 -15.19
CA VAL A 48 2.29 10.42 -14.76
C VAL A 48 2.12 10.13 -13.27
N ILE A 49 3.01 9.31 -12.70
CA ILE A 49 3.07 9.00 -11.25
C ILE A 49 4.51 9.28 -10.79
N TYR A 50 4.69 10.15 -9.80
CA TYR A 50 5.98 10.45 -9.18
C TYR A 50 6.28 9.47 -8.02
N ALA A 51 6.25 8.18 -8.31
CA ALA A 51 6.54 7.11 -7.37
C ALA A 51 7.11 5.89 -8.11
N ASP A 52 7.72 4.99 -7.34
CA ASP A 52 8.09 3.68 -7.84
C ASP A 52 6.84 2.81 -7.96
N VAL A 53 6.48 2.41 -9.16
CA VAL A 53 5.28 1.62 -9.50
C VAL A 53 5.71 0.53 -10.50
N PRO A 54 6.47 -0.48 -10.04
CA PRO A 54 7.01 -1.51 -10.92
C PRO A 54 5.96 -2.56 -11.28
N ASP A 55 6.20 -3.27 -12.41
CA ASP A 55 5.48 -4.46 -12.86
C ASP A 55 3.95 -4.28 -12.85
N ILE A 56 3.49 -3.24 -13.50
CA ILE A 56 2.07 -2.90 -13.52
C ILE A 56 1.26 -3.86 -14.40
N ASP A 57 0.06 -4.20 -13.95
CA ASP A 57 -1.01 -4.77 -14.77
C ASP A 57 -2.27 -3.90 -14.66
N ILE A 58 -2.92 -3.63 -15.78
CA ILE A 58 -4.05 -2.69 -15.87
C ILE A 58 -5.23 -3.35 -16.57
N ILE A 59 -6.41 -3.25 -15.96
CA ILE A 59 -7.67 -3.62 -16.61
C ILE A 59 -8.61 -2.42 -16.70
N ARG A 60 -9.58 -2.50 -17.60
CA ARG A 60 -10.69 -1.56 -17.66
C ARG A 60 -12.00 -2.27 -17.36
N VAL A 61 -12.72 -1.75 -16.38
CA VAL A 61 -14.08 -2.21 -16.04
C VAL A 61 -15.02 -1.02 -16.17
N ASN A 62 -15.95 -1.11 -17.13
CA ASN A 62 -16.80 0.00 -17.56
C ASN A 62 -15.98 1.23 -17.99
N ASP A 63 -16.05 2.32 -17.24
CA ASP A 63 -15.37 3.59 -17.51
C ASP A 63 -14.18 3.85 -16.56
N THR A 64 -13.77 2.85 -15.78
CA THR A 64 -12.70 2.94 -14.79
C THR A 64 -11.55 2.01 -15.15
N TYR A 65 -10.33 2.51 -15.06
CA TYR A 65 -9.11 1.74 -15.13
C TYR A 65 -8.66 1.40 -13.72
N TYR A 66 -8.30 0.14 -13.51
CA TYR A 66 -7.69 -0.35 -12.28
C TYR A 66 -6.31 -0.90 -12.57
N MET A 67 -5.38 -0.61 -11.70
CA MET A 67 -3.99 -1.00 -11.82
C MET A 67 -3.50 -1.63 -10.52
N VAL A 68 -2.69 -2.67 -10.63
CA VAL A 68 -1.90 -3.26 -9.56
C VAL A 68 -0.42 -3.03 -9.81
N SER A 69 0.38 -3.12 -8.76
CA SER A 69 1.83 -2.98 -8.85
C SER A 69 2.53 -3.84 -7.81
N THR A 70 3.78 -4.15 -8.05
CA THR A 70 4.68 -4.82 -7.11
C THR A 70 4.98 -3.92 -5.91
N THR A 71 4.97 -4.49 -4.70
CA THR A 71 5.40 -3.80 -3.48
C THR A 71 6.51 -4.53 -2.74
N MET A 72 6.90 -5.71 -3.20
CA MET A 72 7.96 -6.53 -2.60
C MET A 72 7.80 -6.66 -1.07
N HIS A 73 8.65 -6.01 -0.29
CA HIS A 73 8.72 -6.09 1.18
C HIS A 73 7.72 -5.22 1.94
N LEU A 74 6.88 -4.44 1.24
CA LEU A 74 5.96 -3.50 1.90
C LEU A 74 4.67 -4.18 2.35
N SER A 75 4.17 -3.74 3.51
CA SER A 75 2.85 -4.07 4.07
C SER A 75 2.18 -2.77 4.52
N PRO A 76 0.93 -2.50 4.12
CA PRO A 76 0.11 -3.30 3.21
C PRO A 76 0.71 -3.39 1.80
N GLY A 77 0.32 -4.40 1.03
CA GLY A 77 0.93 -4.66 -0.26
C GLY A 77 -0.05 -4.88 -1.41
N CYS A 78 0.51 -4.86 -2.62
CA CYS A 78 -0.21 -4.91 -3.88
C CYS A 78 -1.29 -3.82 -3.94
N PRO A 79 -0.91 -2.55 -4.10
CA PRO A 79 -1.85 -1.43 -4.14
C PRO A 79 -2.80 -1.57 -5.32
N ILE A 80 -4.06 -1.25 -5.09
CA ILE A 80 -5.07 -1.05 -6.12
C ILE A 80 -5.14 0.44 -6.40
N MET A 81 -4.82 0.83 -7.60
CA MET A 81 -4.95 2.20 -8.08
C MET A 81 -6.05 2.29 -9.10
N LYS A 82 -6.78 3.40 -9.13
CA LYS A 82 -7.81 3.66 -10.14
C LYS A 82 -7.57 4.97 -10.88
N SER A 83 -8.05 5.02 -12.11
CA SER A 83 -8.04 6.20 -12.96
C SER A 83 -9.25 6.21 -13.90
N LYS A 84 -9.66 7.40 -14.34
CA LYS A 84 -10.63 7.59 -15.42
C LYS A 84 -9.97 7.95 -16.76
N ASP A 85 -8.69 8.29 -16.75
CA ASP A 85 -8.00 8.89 -17.89
C ASP A 85 -6.59 8.33 -18.13
N LEU A 86 -6.13 7.35 -17.32
CA LEU A 86 -4.77 6.77 -17.33
C LEU A 86 -3.65 7.75 -16.96
N VAL A 87 -4.00 8.97 -16.56
CA VAL A 87 -3.04 10.03 -16.17
C VAL A 87 -3.13 10.32 -14.69
N ASN A 88 -4.35 10.49 -14.20
CA ASN A 88 -4.61 10.78 -12.79
C ASN A 88 -4.97 9.49 -12.06
N TRP A 89 -4.09 9.06 -11.14
CA TRP A 89 -4.22 7.82 -10.40
C TRP A 89 -4.39 8.08 -8.90
N GLU A 90 -5.25 7.33 -8.25
CA GLU A 90 -5.41 7.31 -6.80
C GLU A 90 -5.34 5.89 -6.26
N ILE A 91 -4.69 5.67 -5.12
CA ILE A 91 -4.71 4.40 -4.40
C ILE A 91 -6.04 4.30 -3.67
N VAL A 92 -6.79 3.24 -3.92
CA VAL A 92 -8.13 3.03 -3.34
C VAL A 92 -8.17 1.85 -2.38
N ASN A 93 -7.29 0.87 -2.53
CA ASN A 93 -7.26 -0.33 -1.69
C ASN A 93 -5.86 -0.97 -1.71
N TYR A 94 -5.68 -1.98 -0.88
CA TYR A 94 -4.56 -2.93 -0.93
C TYR A 94 -5.10 -4.35 -0.92
N VAL A 95 -4.42 -5.25 -1.62
CA VAL A 95 -4.85 -6.65 -1.73
C VAL A 95 -4.66 -7.40 -0.41
N TYR A 96 -3.66 -7.02 0.37
CA TYR A 96 -3.41 -7.58 1.70
C TYR A 96 -2.79 -6.57 2.65
N ASP A 97 -3.11 -6.71 3.93
CA ASP A 97 -2.45 -5.95 5.00
C ASP A 97 -1.10 -6.58 5.37
N ILE A 98 -1.08 -7.90 5.54
CA ILE A 98 0.10 -8.70 5.85
C ILE A 98 0.07 -9.97 5.01
N LEU A 99 1.12 -10.23 4.22
CA LEU A 99 1.21 -11.43 3.40
C LEU A 99 1.49 -12.67 4.25
N GLY A 100 2.40 -12.56 5.20
CA GLY A 100 2.76 -13.60 6.16
C GLY A 100 3.31 -13.01 7.46
N ASP A 101 3.20 -13.76 8.56
CA ASP A 101 3.62 -13.32 9.89
C ASP A 101 5.01 -13.89 10.27
N THR A 102 6.04 -13.43 9.56
CA THR A 102 7.44 -13.67 9.93
C THR A 102 8.09 -12.36 10.40
N ASP A 103 9.18 -12.45 11.14
CA ASP A 103 9.91 -11.28 11.62
C ASP A 103 10.42 -10.43 10.44
N ALA A 104 10.93 -11.07 9.41
CA ALA A 104 11.41 -10.40 8.21
C ALA A 104 10.30 -9.67 7.44
N MET A 105 9.10 -10.27 7.29
CA MET A 105 7.95 -9.63 6.63
C MET A 105 7.36 -8.48 7.43
N ASN A 106 7.50 -8.50 8.75
CA ASN A 106 7.00 -7.47 9.67
C ASN A 106 8.10 -6.51 10.14
N LEU A 107 9.31 -6.57 9.56
CA LEU A 107 10.46 -5.73 9.91
C LEU A 107 10.78 -5.77 11.41
N ARG A 108 10.67 -6.95 12.04
CA ARG A 108 10.97 -7.17 13.45
C ARG A 108 12.39 -7.73 13.62
N ASN A 109 12.97 -7.53 14.81
CA ASN A 109 14.27 -8.09 15.21
C ASN A 109 15.44 -7.78 14.26
N GLY A 110 15.36 -6.67 13.49
CA GLY A 110 16.38 -6.28 12.51
C GLY A 110 16.34 -7.10 11.21
N GLU A 111 15.37 -7.98 11.04
CA GLU A 111 15.17 -8.72 9.79
C GLU A 111 14.37 -7.89 8.76
N SER A 112 14.56 -8.21 7.48
CA SER A 112 13.80 -7.58 6.39
C SER A 112 13.60 -8.53 5.21
N MET A 113 12.58 -8.26 4.42
CA MET A 113 12.26 -8.95 3.18
C MET A 113 12.53 -8.08 1.95
N TYR A 114 13.47 -7.16 2.05
CA TYR A 114 13.81 -6.27 0.94
C TYR A 114 14.12 -7.07 -0.33
N SER A 115 13.55 -6.63 -1.46
CA SER A 115 13.58 -7.28 -2.78
C SER A 115 12.99 -8.71 -2.85
N ASN A 116 12.31 -9.15 -1.81
CA ASN A 116 11.49 -10.36 -1.76
C ASN A 116 10.02 -9.97 -1.57
N GLY A 117 9.18 -10.86 -1.09
CA GLY A 117 7.76 -10.59 -0.86
C GLY A 117 6.91 -10.74 -2.11
N GLN A 118 5.97 -9.83 -2.34
CA GLN A 118 5.07 -9.87 -3.48
C GLN A 118 5.75 -9.31 -4.73
N TRP A 119 5.78 -10.11 -5.78
CA TRP A 119 6.32 -9.77 -7.10
C TRP A 119 5.19 -9.45 -8.08
N ALA A 120 5.51 -9.32 -9.39
CA ALA A 120 4.57 -8.95 -10.42
C ALA A 120 3.20 -9.60 -10.25
N ALA A 121 2.15 -8.81 -10.29
CA ALA A 121 0.78 -9.28 -10.09
C ALA A 121 -0.01 -9.20 -11.40
N SER A 122 -0.89 -10.17 -11.61
CA SER A 122 -1.89 -10.17 -12.67
C SER A 122 -3.25 -9.78 -12.11
N LEU A 123 -3.92 -8.84 -12.75
CA LEU A 123 -5.25 -8.35 -12.38
C LEU A 123 -6.26 -8.74 -13.45
N GLN A 124 -7.35 -9.38 -13.04
CA GLN A 124 -8.43 -9.81 -13.94
C GLN A 124 -9.80 -9.45 -13.36
N TYR A 125 -10.77 -9.24 -14.27
CA TYR A 125 -12.18 -9.13 -13.90
C TYR A 125 -12.99 -10.14 -14.70
N HIS A 126 -13.65 -11.05 -14.00
CA HIS A 126 -14.44 -12.10 -14.60
C HIS A 126 -15.67 -12.44 -13.75
N ASN A 127 -16.83 -12.58 -14.36
CA ASN A 127 -18.10 -12.94 -13.68
C ASN A 127 -18.38 -12.07 -12.43
N ASN A 128 -18.29 -10.74 -12.58
CA ASN A 128 -18.52 -9.74 -11.53
C ASN A 128 -17.58 -9.87 -10.32
N LYS A 129 -16.41 -10.48 -10.52
CA LYS A 129 -15.41 -10.66 -9.48
C LYS A 129 -14.04 -10.22 -9.99
N TYR A 130 -13.28 -9.56 -9.12
CA TYR A 130 -11.89 -9.20 -9.37
C TYR A 130 -10.97 -10.29 -8.82
N TYR A 131 -9.90 -10.52 -9.54
CA TYR A 131 -8.86 -11.50 -9.23
C TYR A 131 -7.51 -10.82 -9.29
N VAL A 132 -6.70 -10.99 -8.26
CA VAL A 132 -5.30 -10.60 -8.26
C VAL A 132 -4.46 -11.83 -7.96
N ALA A 133 -3.54 -12.16 -8.87
CA ALA A 133 -2.68 -13.31 -8.73
C ALA A 133 -1.22 -12.89 -8.77
N PHE A 134 -0.40 -13.37 -7.84
CA PHE A 134 1.03 -13.06 -7.79
C PHE A 134 1.85 -14.17 -7.12
N ASN A 135 3.15 -14.12 -7.35
CA ASN A 135 4.14 -14.96 -6.71
C ASN A 135 4.82 -14.23 -5.56
N SER A 136 5.16 -14.94 -4.50
CA SER A 136 6.02 -14.42 -3.44
C SER A 136 7.27 -15.29 -3.29
N ASN A 137 8.41 -14.70 -3.56
CA ASN A 137 9.69 -15.39 -3.38
C ASN A 137 10.04 -15.63 -1.92
N THR A 138 9.44 -14.86 -1.02
CA THR A 138 9.62 -15.05 0.42
C THR A 138 9.01 -16.34 0.91
N THR A 139 7.77 -16.61 0.48
CA THR A 139 7.01 -17.78 0.93
C THR A 139 7.24 -18.99 0.03
N GLY A 140 7.74 -18.78 -1.19
CA GLY A 140 7.85 -19.81 -2.22
C GLY A 140 6.51 -20.24 -2.83
N HIS A 141 5.45 -19.48 -2.56
CA HIS A 141 4.09 -19.76 -2.97
C HIS A 141 3.53 -18.68 -3.89
N ALA A 142 2.58 -19.04 -4.71
CA ALA A 142 1.72 -18.11 -5.42
C ALA A 142 0.37 -17.98 -4.69
N TYR A 143 -0.27 -16.85 -4.90
CA TYR A 143 -1.53 -16.49 -4.28
C TYR A 143 -2.52 -15.99 -5.30
N ILE A 144 -3.81 -16.30 -5.10
CA ILE A 144 -4.92 -15.69 -5.80
C ILE A 144 -5.83 -15.05 -4.76
N TYR A 145 -6.03 -13.75 -4.90
CA TYR A 145 -6.95 -12.98 -4.09
C TYR A 145 -8.18 -12.62 -4.91
N THR A 146 -9.35 -12.68 -4.30
CA THR A 146 -10.61 -12.37 -4.97
C THR A 146 -11.47 -11.43 -4.13
N THR A 147 -12.18 -10.51 -4.80
CA THR A 147 -13.18 -9.63 -4.18
C THR A 147 -14.29 -9.29 -5.18
N ASP A 148 -15.46 -8.95 -4.69
CA ASP A 148 -16.57 -8.41 -5.48
C ASP A 148 -16.51 -6.86 -5.53
N ASP A 149 -15.79 -6.22 -4.60
CA ASP A 149 -15.61 -4.76 -4.53
C ASP A 149 -14.10 -4.45 -4.42
N ILE A 150 -13.51 -4.04 -5.55
CA ILE A 150 -12.07 -3.78 -5.66
C ILE A 150 -11.65 -2.53 -4.87
N GLU A 151 -12.56 -1.56 -4.67
CA GLU A 151 -12.23 -0.28 -4.04
C GLU A 151 -12.34 -0.32 -2.51
N ASN A 152 -13.32 -1.06 -1.96
CA ASN A 152 -13.61 -1.03 -0.53
C ASN A 152 -13.74 -2.43 0.09
N GLY A 153 -13.78 -3.46 -0.75
CA GLY A 153 -14.04 -4.83 -0.30
C GLY A 153 -12.82 -5.46 0.35
N SER A 154 -13.10 -6.43 1.21
CA SER A 154 -12.08 -7.36 1.71
C SER A 154 -11.74 -8.40 0.65
N TRP A 155 -10.51 -8.87 0.68
CA TRP A 155 -10.01 -9.89 -0.22
C TRP A 155 -10.03 -11.28 0.41
N THR A 156 -10.48 -12.26 -0.36
CA THR A 156 -10.36 -13.68 0.01
C THR A 156 -9.09 -14.26 -0.59
N LYS A 157 -8.20 -14.78 0.27
CA LYS A 157 -6.92 -15.37 -0.12
C LYS A 157 -7.02 -16.85 -0.41
N THR A 158 -6.47 -17.29 -1.54
CA THR A 158 -6.19 -18.69 -1.88
C THR A 158 -4.68 -18.83 -2.10
N GLU A 159 -4.04 -19.70 -1.34
CA GLU A 159 -2.63 -20.05 -1.49
C GLU A 159 -2.48 -21.27 -2.39
N LEU A 160 -1.57 -21.21 -3.37
CA LEU A 160 -1.26 -22.30 -4.26
C LEU A 160 -0.08 -23.11 -3.72
N ALA A 161 0.01 -24.39 -4.10
CA ALA A 161 0.99 -25.35 -3.56
C ALA A 161 2.45 -25.00 -3.86
N LYS A 162 2.71 -24.11 -4.81
CA LYS A 162 4.06 -23.65 -5.21
C LYS A 162 4.02 -22.26 -5.79
N GLY A 163 5.18 -21.63 -5.95
CA GLY A 163 5.36 -20.41 -6.73
C GLY A 163 5.26 -20.67 -8.24
N TYR A 164 4.86 -19.62 -8.98
CA TYR A 164 4.82 -19.60 -10.44
C TYR A 164 5.47 -18.29 -10.90
N HIS A 165 6.64 -18.38 -11.49
CA HIS A 165 7.42 -17.20 -11.87
C HIS A 165 6.71 -16.37 -12.94
N ASP A 166 6.59 -15.06 -12.71
CA ASP A 166 5.94 -14.09 -13.61
C ASP A 166 4.58 -14.59 -14.13
N MET A 167 3.75 -15.03 -13.18
CA MET A 167 2.45 -15.61 -13.52
C MET A 167 1.44 -14.57 -13.99
N ALA A 168 0.63 -14.96 -14.96
CA ALA A 168 -0.57 -14.25 -15.36
C ALA A 168 -1.78 -15.17 -15.24
N LEU A 169 -2.88 -14.63 -14.70
CA LEU A 169 -4.18 -15.30 -14.69
C LEU A 169 -4.91 -14.99 -15.97
N PHE A 170 -5.49 -16.00 -16.59
CA PHE A 170 -6.26 -15.91 -17.82
C PHE A 170 -7.53 -16.75 -17.72
N PHE A 171 -8.63 -16.28 -18.30
CA PHE A 171 -9.89 -17.02 -18.40
C PHE A 171 -10.20 -17.35 -19.86
N ASP A 172 -10.43 -18.63 -20.15
CA ASP A 172 -11.03 -19.08 -21.42
C ASP A 172 -12.45 -19.54 -21.13
N GLY A 173 -13.43 -18.72 -21.50
CA GLY A 173 -14.79 -18.84 -20.96
C GLY A 173 -14.76 -18.77 -19.43
N ASP A 174 -15.27 -19.77 -18.75
CA ASP A 174 -15.27 -19.85 -17.29
C ASP A 174 -14.10 -20.66 -16.71
N THR A 175 -13.19 -21.11 -17.56
CA THR A 175 -12.05 -21.92 -17.12
C THR A 175 -10.84 -21.02 -16.81
N PRO A 176 -10.34 -20.98 -15.57
CA PRO A 176 -9.13 -20.23 -15.24
C PRO A 176 -7.87 -20.99 -15.63
N TYR A 177 -6.90 -20.26 -16.14
CA TYR A 177 -5.55 -20.75 -16.45
C TYR A 177 -4.50 -19.85 -15.80
N ILE A 178 -3.38 -20.46 -15.44
CA ILE A 178 -2.16 -19.74 -15.05
C ILE A 178 -1.13 -19.92 -16.15
N VAL A 179 -0.71 -18.81 -16.76
CA VAL A 179 0.42 -18.75 -17.66
C VAL A 179 1.62 -18.26 -16.86
N TYR A 180 2.76 -18.94 -16.96
CA TYR A 180 3.96 -18.61 -16.18
C TYR A 180 5.24 -18.94 -16.93
N GLY A 181 6.30 -18.23 -16.58
CA GLY A 181 7.63 -18.48 -17.11
C GLY A 181 8.29 -19.71 -16.50
N SER A 182 9.14 -20.37 -17.26
CA SER A 182 10.10 -21.35 -16.73
C SER A 182 11.33 -20.58 -16.29
N GLY A 183 11.46 -20.35 -14.98
CA GLY A 183 12.69 -19.84 -14.38
C GLY A 183 13.74 -20.93 -14.22
#